data_e74520df84f520471517b24f90fbc6f4
#
_entry.id   e74520df84f520471517b24f90fbc6f4
#
_cell.length_a   1.000
_cell.length_b   1.000
_cell.length_c   1.000
_cell.angle_alpha   90.00
_cell.angle_beta   90.00
_cell.angle_gamma   90.00
#
_symmetry.space_group_name_H-M   'P 1'
#
loop_
_entity.id
_entity.type
_entity.pdbx_description
1 polymer ?
#
loop_
_entity_poly.entity_id
_entity_poly.type
_entity_poly.pdbx_seq_one_letter_code
_entity_poly.pdbx_strand_id
1 'polypeptide(L)'
;MARMGNLIVRSSKTYPMEELEKMLLDLLKEKGKEFGFIIEHVEGGETNTSRYGFQAFKGTPVLVYKIYAKDGRKELVRGVDIVGTPLAILDKIVATSESYGVFNGICGAESGFIPVSTVAPAILVSEIELQKKSIEKKRGFILKPEWKNRR
;
A
#
# COMPACT_ATOMS: atom_id res chain seq x y z
N MET A 1 22.38 3.85 14.47
CA MET A 1 21.10 4.57 14.24
C MET A 1 20.00 3.89 15.05
N ALA A 2 19.19 4.65 15.80
CA ALA A 2 18.04 4.12 16.53
C ALA A 2 16.90 3.82 15.53
N ARG A 3 16.22 2.68 15.72
CA ARG A 3 15.09 2.24 14.90
C ARG A 3 14.00 1.63 15.77
N MET A 4 12.74 1.78 15.36
CA MET A 4 11.61 1.18 16.09
C MET A 4 11.52 -0.30 15.75
N GLY A 5 11.66 -1.17 16.78
CA GLY A 5 11.44 -2.60 16.64
C GLY A 5 9.96 -2.94 16.55
N ASN A 6 9.13 -2.30 17.39
CA ASN A 6 7.68 -2.48 17.40
C ASN A 6 6.98 -1.12 17.32
N LEU A 7 6.07 -0.97 16.36
CA LEU A 7 5.22 0.20 16.21
C LEU A 7 3.77 -0.21 16.44
N ILE A 8 3.11 0.42 17.43
CA ILE A 8 1.69 0.19 17.70
C ILE A 8 0.95 1.50 17.45
N VAL A 9 0.09 1.51 16.44
CA VAL A 9 -0.77 2.65 16.11
C VAL A 9 -2.14 2.42 16.71
N ARG A 10 -2.60 3.37 17.52
CA ARG A 10 -3.94 3.34 18.13
C ARG A 10 -4.75 4.54 17.67
N SER A 11 -6.04 4.31 17.46
CA SER A 11 -6.99 5.36 17.15
C SER A 11 -7.98 5.52 18.30
N SER A 12 -8.36 6.77 18.58
CA SER A 12 -9.37 7.11 19.59
C SER A 12 -10.80 6.94 19.08
N LYS A 13 -10.99 6.92 17.75
CA LYS A 13 -12.30 6.76 17.12
C LYS A 13 -12.17 5.75 15.99
N THR A 14 -12.89 4.66 16.11
CA THR A 14 -12.82 3.51 15.20
C THR A 14 -14.19 3.12 14.67
N TYR A 15 -14.21 2.45 13.53
CA TYR A 15 -15.41 2.02 12.83
C TYR A 15 -15.29 0.57 12.35
N PRO A 16 -16.39 -0.18 12.20
CA PRO A 16 -16.40 -1.47 11.50
C PRO A 16 -15.90 -1.33 10.06
N MET A 17 -15.30 -2.38 9.51
CA MET A 17 -14.78 -2.37 8.13
C MET A 17 -15.84 -2.04 7.08
N GLU A 18 -17.06 -2.56 7.27
CA GLU A 18 -18.20 -2.31 6.39
C GLU A 18 -18.61 -0.83 6.39
N GLU A 19 -18.46 -0.17 7.53
CA GLU A 19 -18.74 1.27 7.63
C GLU A 19 -17.66 2.10 6.94
N LEU A 20 -16.39 1.73 7.08
CA LEU A 20 -15.29 2.36 6.34
C LEU A 20 -15.48 2.25 4.83
N GLU A 21 -15.96 1.10 4.33
CA GLU A 21 -16.23 0.92 2.90
C GLU A 21 -17.39 1.81 2.43
N LYS A 22 -18.45 1.95 3.22
CA LYS A 22 -19.53 2.91 2.93
C LYS A 22 -19.02 4.34 2.91
N MET A 23 -18.22 4.73 3.90
CA MET A 23 -17.61 6.07 3.96
C MET A 23 -16.71 6.33 2.74
N LEU A 24 -15.97 5.32 2.24
CA LEU A 24 -15.20 5.42 1.02
C LEU A 24 -16.10 5.71 -0.19
N LEU A 25 -17.20 4.97 -0.35
CA LEU A 25 -18.14 5.18 -1.45
C LEU A 25 -18.81 6.57 -1.39
N ASP A 26 -19.15 7.04 -0.21
CA ASP A 26 -19.74 8.36 -0.01
C ASP A 26 -18.72 9.46 -0.32
N LEU A 27 -17.48 9.31 0.13
CA LEU A 27 -16.38 10.23 -0.20
C LEU A 27 -16.10 10.30 -1.70
N LEU A 28 -16.20 9.17 -2.43
CA LEU A 28 -16.06 9.15 -3.88
C LEU A 28 -17.16 9.92 -4.58
N LYS A 29 -18.42 9.78 -4.11
CA LYS A 29 -19.57 10.53 -4.65
C LYS A 29 -19.42 12.01 -4.36
N GLU A 30 -19.07 12.39 -3.15
CA GLU A 30 -18.84 13.79 -2.73
C GLU A 30 -17.76 14.46 -3.60
N LYS A 31 -16.67 13.74 -3.87
CA LYS A 31 -15.56 14.24 -4.71
C LYS A 31 -15.79 14.08 -6.21
N GLY A 32 -16.94 13.55 -6.64
CA GLY A 32 -17.25 13.30 -8.06
C GLY A 32 -16.28 12.32 -8.73
N LYS A 33 -15.74 11.35 -7.99
CA LYS A 33 -14.82 10.35 -8.52
C LYS A 33 -15.58 9.11 -8.96
N GLU A 34 -15.21 8.55 -10.10
CA GLU A 34 -15.83 7.33 -10.62
C GLU A 34 -15.43 6.09 -9.81
N PHE A 35 -14.24 6.10 -9.24
CA PHE A 35 -13.69 4.96 -8.48
C PHE A 35 -12.68 5.40 -7.42
N GLY A 36 -12.44 4.50 -6.47
CA GLY A 36 -11.37 4.56 -5.47
C GLY A 36 -10.59 3.24 -5.43
N PHE A 37 -9.74 3.11 -4.42
CA PHE A 37 -8.91 1.92 -4.24
C PHE A 37 -9.04 1.37 -2.82
N ILE A 38 -9.06 0.05 -2.71
CA ILE A 38 -8.91 -0.70 -1.47
C ILE A 38 -7.59 -1.46 -1.58
N ILE A 39 -6.70 -1.26 -0.62
CA ILE A 39 -5.40 -1.91 -0.54
C ILE A 39 -5.43 -2.84 0.66
N GLU A 40 -5.45 -4.16 0.42
CA GLU A 40 -5.56 -5.15 1.49
C GLU A 40 -4.21 -5.68 1.96
N HIS A 41 -3.22 -5.69 1.09
CA HIS A 41 -1.90 -6.21 1.44
C HIS A 41 -0.78 -5.37 0.82
N VAL A 42 0.19 -5.03 1.67
CA VAL A 42 1.42 -4.33 1.30
C VAL A 42 2.60 -5.22 1.66
N GLU A 43 3.46 -5.55 0.71
CA GLU A 43 4.62 -6.43 0.92
C GLU A 43 5.76 -5.69 1.63
N GLY A 44 5.90 -4.40 1.36
CA GLY A 44 6.94 -3.58 1.92
C GLY A 44 7.01 -2.21 1.27
N GLY A 45 8.11 -1.53 1.48
CA GLY A 45 8.33 -0.21 0.91
C GLY A 45 9.72 0.32 1.23
N GLU A 46 9.96 1.51 0.73
CA GLU A 46 11.20 2.23 0.95
C GLU A 46 10.91 3.70 1.26
N THR A 47 11.74 4.31 2.09
CA THR A 47 11.65 5.71 2.43
C THR A 47 12.99 6.38 2.19
N ASN A 48 13.00 7.44 1.39
CA ASN A 48 14.17 8.29 1.27
C ASN A 48 14.15 9.36 2.36
N THR A 49 15.07 9.26 3.30
CA THR A 49 15.25 10.20 4.42
C THR A 49 16.53 11.03 4.26
N SER A 50 17.09 11.11 3.07
CA SER A 50 18.30 11.86 2.77
C SER A 50 18.17 13.32 3.19
N ARG A 51 19.21 13.87 3.82
CA ARG A 51 19.27 15.25 4.31
C ARG A 51 19.22 16.29 3.18
N TYR A 52 19.65 15.91 1.97
CA TYR A 52 19.80 16.79 0.82
C TYR A 52 18.84 16.47 -0.33
N GLY A 53 17.83 15.63 -0.09
CA GLY A 53 16.82 15.28 -1.08
C GLY A 53 15.41 15.54 -0.55
N PHE A 54 14.41 15.48 -1.45
CA PHE A 54 13.02 15.48 -1.01
C PHE A 54 12.71 14.14 -0.34
N GLN A 55 12.00 14.23 0.76
CA GLN A 55 11.52 13.06 1.48
C GLN A 55 10.36 12.44 0.69
N ALA A 56 10.57 11.21 0.24
CA ALA A 56 9.55 10.44 -0.44
C ALA A 56 9.48 9.04 0.15
N PHE A 57 8.30 8.48 0.16
CA PHE A 57 8.12 7.08 0.46
C PHE A 57 7.43 6.38 -0.70
N LYS A 58 7.73 5.11 -0.83
CA LYS A 58 7.11 4.21 -1.78
C LYS A 58 6.65 2.96 -1.04
N GLY A 59 5.38 2.61 -1.19
CA GLY A 59 4.84 1.34 -0.72
C GLY A 59 4.55 0.44 -1.91
N THR A 60 4.81 -0.86 -1.75
CA THR A 60 4.55 -1.88 -2.78
C THR A 60 3.33 -2.71 -2.39
N PRO A 61 2.13 -2.34 -2.83
CA PRO A 61 0.95 -3.14 -2.58
C PRO A 61 0.94 -4.40 -3.47
N VAL A 62 0.41 -5.48 -2.92
CA VAL A 62 0.28 -6.78 -3.59
C VAL A 62 -1.16 -7.04 -3.97
N LEU A 63 -2.08 -6.70 -3.10
CA LEU A 63 -3.51 -6.92 -3.30
C LEU A 63 -4.25 -5.58 -3.29
N VAL A 64 -4.69 -5.16 -4.47
CA VAL A 64 -5.36 -3.87 -4.69
C VAL A 64 -6.64 -4.08 -5.46
N TYR A 65 -7.73 -3.52 -4.96
CA TYR A 65 -9.01 -3.49 -5.65
C TYR A 65 -9.38 -2.06 -6.03
N LYS A 66 -9.86 -1.89 -7.24
CA LYS A 66 -10.57 -0.71 -7.69
C LYS A 66 -12.04 -0.88 -7.31
N ILE A 67 -12.61 0.06 -6.57
CA ILE A 67 -14.02 0.05 -6.20
C ILE A 67 -14.75 1.18 -6.93
N TYR A 68 -15.86 0.87 -7.57
CA TYR A 68 -16.62 1.83 -8.37
C TYR A 68 -17.69 2.53 -7.51
N ALA A 69 -17.73 3.87 -7.59
CA ALA A 69 -18.67 4.69 -6.81
C ALA A 69 -20.15 4.43 -7.16
N LYS A 70 -20.42 3.97 -8.40
CA LYS A 70 -21.78 3.76 -8.91
C LYS A 70 -22.48 2.57 -8.26
N ASP A 71 -21.80 1.48 -8.12
CA ASP A 71 -22.38 0.17 -7.76
C ASP A 71 -21.60 -0.60 -6.69
N GLY A 72 -20.48 -0.07 -6.21
CA GLY A 72 -19.62 -0.74 -5.24
C GLY A 72 -18.87 -1.97 -5.78
N ARG A 73 -18.92 -2.22 -7.11
CA ARG A 73 -18.23 -3.34 -7.74
C ARG A 73 -16.73 -3.22 -7.55
N LYS A 74 -16.11 -4.32 -7.14
CA LYS A 74 -14.66 -4.42 -6.95
C LYS A 74 -14.00 -5.13 -8.12
N GLU A 75 -12.87 -4.60 -8.57
CA GLU A 75 -12.06 -5.15 -9.65
C GLU A 75 -10.60 -5.24 -9.19
N LEU A 76 -10.02 -6.43 -9.25
CA LEU A 76 -8.61 -6.64 -8.91
C LEU A 76 -7.71 -5.93 -9.92
N VAL A 77 -6.79 -5.09 -9.44
CA VAL A 77 -5.80 -4.39 -10.26
C VAL A 77 -4.39 -4.74 -9.85
N ARG A 78 -3.46 -4.61 -10.78
CA ARG A 78 -2.04 -4.93 -10.58
C ARG A 78 -1.14 -3.80 -11.10
N GLY A 79 0.08 -3.77 -10.58
CA GLY A 79 1.10 -2.85 -11.07
C GLY A 79 0.88 -1.42 -10.63
N VAL A 80 0.51 -1.23 -9.38
CA VAL A 80 0.40 0.07 -8.71
C VAL A 80 1.42 0.13 -7.57
N ASP A 81 2.07 1.27 -7.41
CA ASP A 81 2.87 1.60 -6.24
C ASP A 81 2.21 2.80 -5.53
N ILE A 82 2.25 2.78 -4.20
CA ILE A 82 1.87 3.94 -3.38
C ILE A 82 3.08 4.87 -3.34
N VAL A 83 2.87 6.13 -3.64
CA VAL A 83 3.94 7.14 -3.58
C VAL A 83 3.47 8.37 -2.80
N GLY A 84 4.40 9.13 -2.25
CA GLY A 84 4.08 10.38 -1.57
C GLY A 84 5.04 10.73 -0.46
N THR A 85 4.66 11.71 0.34
CA THR A 85 5.36 12.05 1.58
C THR A 85 4.58 11.51 2.77
N PRO A 86 5.23 10.93 3.78
CA PRO A 86 4.53 10.33 4.93
C PRO A 86 3.55 11.29 5.62
N LEU A 87 3.96 12.52 5.88
CA LEU A 87 3.13 13.51 6.57
C LEU A 87 1.89 13.88 5.77
N ALA A 88 2.01 14.05 4.45
CA ALA A 88 0.88 14.39 3.59
C ALA A 88 -0.22 13.30 3.58
N ILE A 89 0.15 12.04 3.77
CA ILE A 89 -0.82 10.95 3.87
C ILE A 89 -1.48 10.92 5.24
N LEU A 90 -0.71 11.13 6.32
CA LEU A 90 -1.23 11.15 7.68
C LEU A 90 -2.27 12.25 7.86
N ASP A 91 -2.05 13.44 7.31
CA ASP A 91 -3.00 14.56 7.35
C ASP A 91 -4.31 14.29 6.60
N LYS A 92 -4.33 13.30 5.73
CA LYS A 92 -5.50 12.92 4.92
C LYS A 92 -6.28 11.73 5.48
N ILE A 93 -5.92 11.24 6.66
CA ILE A 93 -6.67 10.18 7.33
C ILE A 93 -8.03 10.72 7.78
N VAL A 94 -9.10 10.09 7.31
CA VAL A 94 -10.49 10.45 7.61
C VAL A 94 -11.06 9.58 8.72
N ALA A 95 -10.78 8.29 8.66
CA ALA A 95 -11.30 7.30 9.61
C ALA A 95 -10.38 6.10 9.73
N THR A 96 -10.57 5.30 10.79
CA THR A 96 -9.80 4.09 11.06
C THR A 96 -10.71 2.94 11.46
N SER A 97 -10.28 1.71 11.20
CA SER A 97 -11.03 0.52 11.61
C SER A 97 -10.87 0.21 13.10
N GLU A 98 -11.83 -0.55 13.64
CA GLU A 98 -11.72 -1.18 14.96
C GLU A 98 -10.83 -2.44 14.95
N SER A 99 -10.67 -3.07 13.80
CA SER A 99 -9.80 -4.24 13.61
C SER A 99 -8.37 -3.82 13.32
N TYR A 100 -7.41 -4.60 13.85
CA TYR A 100 -5.98 -4.35 13.71
C TYR A 100 -5.33 -5.43 12.86
N GLY A 101 -4.46 -5.00 11.95
CA GLY A 101 -3.54 -5.87 11.23
C GLY A 101 -2.16 -5.87 11.88
N VAL A 102 -1.43 -6.97 11.68
CA VAL A 102 -0.04 -7.11 12.12
C VAL A 102 0.83 -7.32 10.88
N PHE A 103 1.83 -6.47 10.74
CA PHE A 103 2.87 -6.60 9.73
C PHE A 103 4.19 -6.92 10.41
N ASN A 104 4.82 -8.02 10.00
CA ASN A 104 6.17 -8.40 10.43
C ASN A 104 7.12 -8.30 9.24
N GLY A 105 8.24 -7.66 9.43
CA GLY A 105 9.19 -7.41 8.36
C GLY A 105 10.62 -7.19 8.87
N ILE A 106 11.45 -6.71 7.96
CA ILE A 106 12.84 -6.39 8.22
C ILE A 106 13.09 -4.93 7.82
N CYS A 107 13.61 -4.14 8.75
CA CYS A 107 14.04 -2.78 8.47
C CYS A 107 15.54 -2.79 8.13
N GLY A 108 15.86 -2.41 6.89
CA GLY A 108 17.22 -2.22 6.41
C GLY A 108 17.63 -0.75 6.51
N ALA A 109 18.80 -0.49 7.07
CA ALA A 109 19.44 0.83 7.09
C ALA A 109 20.96 0.67 7.15
N GLU A 110 21.70 1.79 7.18
CA GLU A 110 23.16 1.81 7.24
C GLU A 110 23.77 0.94 8.35
N SER A 111 23.07 0.82 9.49
CA SER A 111 23.50 -0.01 10.63
C SER A 111 23.08 -1.49 10.55
N GLY A 112 22.69 -1.98 9.36
CA GLY A 112 22.29 -3.36 9.09
C GLY A 112 20.78 -3.61 9.15
N PHE A 113 20.39 -4.87 9.24
CA PHE A 113 19.00 -5.32 9.19
C PHE A 113 18.51 -5.70 10.60
N ILE A 114 17.29 -5.24 10.94
CA ILE A 114 16.64 -5.62 12.19
C ILE A 114 15.21 -6.10 11.93
N PRO A 115 14.72 -7.10 12.69
CA PRO A 115 13.30 -7.47 12.65
C PRO A 115 12.45 -6.33 13.23
N VAL A 116 11.31 -6.08 12.57
CA VAL A 116 10.36 -5.05 12.99
C VAL A 116 8.94 -5.59 12.91
N SER A 117 8.06 -5.07 13.75
CA SER A 117 6.64 -5.37 13.72
C SER A 117 5.82 -4.09 13.80
N THR A 118 4.73 -4.04 13.06
CA THR A 118 3.77 -2.94 13.14
C THR A 118 2.38 -3.51 13.38
N VAL A 119 1.69 -2.96 14.37
CA VAL A 119 0.29 -3.24 14.66
C VAL A 119 -0.49 -1.96 14.40
N ALA A 120 -1.40 -2.00 13.42
CA ALA A 120 -2.14 -0.79 13.02
C ALA A 120 -3.56 -1.17 12.55
N PRO A 121 -4.54 -0.24 12.73
CA PRO A 121 -5.85 -0.40 12.12
C PRO A 121 -5.78 -0.14 10.61
N ALA A 122 -6.78 -0.60 9.87
CA ALA A 122 -6.99 -0.09 8.51
C ALA A 122 -7.36 1.40 8.57
N ILE A 123 -6.95 2.16 7.56
CA ILE A 123 -7.17 3.61 7.48
C ILE A 123 -7.93 3.96 6.21
N LEU A 124 -8.89 4.87 6.32
CA LEU A 124 -9.51 5.55 5.19
C LEU A 124 -8.78 6.88 4.98
N VAL A 125 -8.21 7.06 3.80
CA VAL A 125 -7.55 8.31 3.40
C VAL A 125 -8.38 9.01 2.33
N SER A 126 -8.54 10.32 2.46
CA SER A 126 -9.31 11.13 1.51
C SER A 126 -8.64 11.27 0.15
N GLU A 127 -7.33 11.07 0.10
CA GLU A 127 -6.52 11.15 -1.12
C GLU A 127 -5.17 10.47 -0.91
N ILE A 128 -4.74 9.69 -1.89
CA ILE A 128 -3.43 9.06 -1.93
C ILE A 128 -2.93 9.03 -3.37
N GLU A 129 -1.64 9.23 -3.54
CA GLU A 129 -1.03 9.18 -4.87
C GLU A 129 -0.60 7.75 -5.21
N LEU A 130 -1.07 7.27 -6.35
CA LEU A 130 -0.73 5.96 -6.88
C LEU A 130 -0.01 6.11 -8.21
N GLN A 131 1.11 5.45 -8.34
CA GLN A 131 1.90 5.42 -9.56
C GLN A 131 1.75 4.08 -10.27
N LYS A 132 1.54 4.10 -11.58
CA LYS A 132 1.56 2.89 -12.38
C LYS A 132 2.99 2.34 -12.43
N LYS A 133 3.17 1.08 -12.02
CA LYS A 133 4.44 0.38 -12.09
C LYS A 133 4.83 0.15 -13.55
N SER A 134 6.02 0.58 -13.93
CA SER A 134 6.58 0.25 -15.24
C SER A 134 6.92 -1.24 -15.27
N ILE A 135 6.12 -2.00 -16.00
CA ILE A 135 6.40 -3.42 -16.22
C ILE A 135 7.33 -3.51 -17.42
N GLU A 136 8.63 -3.61 -17.21
CA GLU A 136 9.50 -4.14 -18.24
C GLU A 136 9.03 -5.56 -18.58
N LYS A 137 8.52 -5.74 -19.78
CA LYS A 137 8.24 -7.07 -20.32
C LYS A 137 9.58 -7.77 -20.58
N LYS A 138 10.25 -8.22 -19.54
CA LYS A 138 11.32 -9.21 -19.69
C LYS A 138 10.65 -10.48 -20.18
N ARG A 139 10.66 -10.70 -21.50
CA ARG A 139 10.38 -12.02 -22.04
C ARG A 139 11.42 -12.95 -21.43
N GLY A 140 10.99 -13.80 -20.49
CA GLY A 140 11.84 -14.87 -19.99
C GLY A 140 12.42 -15.63 -21.18
N PHE A 141 13.69 -16.00 -21.11
CA PHE A 141 14.27 -16.90 -22.12
C PHE A 141 13.46 -18.19 -22.12
N ILE A 142 12.72 -18.41 -23.21
CA ILE A 142 12.09 -19.72 -23.44
C ILE A 142 13.22 -20.64 -23.86
N LEU A 143 13.76 -21.37 -22.89
CA LEU A 143 14.74 -22.44 -23.19
C LEU A 143 14.08 -23.46 -24.08
N LYS A 144 14.76 -23.80 -25.17
CA LYS A 144 14.31 -24.91 -26.02
C LYS A 144 14.29 -26.21 -25.19
N PRO A 145 13.25 -27.05 -25.33
CA PRO A 145 13.20 -28.33 -24.62
C PRO A 145 14.45 -29.17 -24.91
N GLU A 146 15.04 -29.78 -23.89
CA GLU A 146 16.28 -30.52 -23.97
C GLU A 146 16.25 -31.67 -25.01
N TRP A 147 15.06 -32.28 -25.25
CA TRP A 147 14.92 -33.35 -26.25
C TRP A 147 15.18 -32.90 -27.70
N LYS A 148 15.13 -31.59 -27.99
CA LYS A 148 15.45 -31.09 -29.35
C LYS A 148 16.94 -30.99 -29.62
N ASN A 149 17.79 -31.17 -28.63
CA ASN A 149 19.25 -31.15 -28.76
C ASN A 149 19.89 -32.53 -28.85
N ARG A 150 19.10 -33.61 -28.85
CA ARG A 150 19.60 -34.98 -29.09
C ARG A 150 19.46 -35.30 -30.56
N ARG A 151 20.48 -34.96 -31.35
CA ARG A 151 20.86 -35.57 -32.63
C ARG A 151 22.35 -35.84 -32.62
#